data_fcbb6e837af9942ec88658c588395f52
#
_entry.id   fcbb6e837af9942ec88658c588395f52
#
_cell.length_a   1.000
_cell.length_b   1.000
_cell.length_c   1.000
_cell.angle_alpha   90.00
_cell.angle_beta   90.00
_cell.angle_gamma   90.00
#
_symmetry.space_group_name_H-M   'P 1'
#
loop_
_entity.id
_entity.type
_entity.pdbx_description
1 polymer ?
#
loop_
_entity_poly.entity_id
_entity_poly.type
_entity_poly.pdbx_seq_one_letter_code
_entity_poly.pdbx_strand_id
1 'polypeptide(L)'
;MSITRETLDGTAHVGIDGELTIYTVAELAAALLPQIGTTPRLHLDLSQVTEMDGAGLQLLALMQREAGNTGTVLSLAGQSQAVAQTLQLCRRDGFEPVPHFVQ
;
A
#
# COMPACT_ATOMS: atom_id res chain seq x y z
N MET A 1 -14.89 0.69 2.76
CA MET A 1 -13.60 0.71 2.05
C MET A 1 -13.85 0.94 0.57
N SER A 2 -13.15 1.86 -0.03
CA SER A 2 -13.24 2.10 -1.47
C SER A 2 -11.86 2.30 -2.06
N ILE A 3 -11.73 1.99 -3.35
CA ILE A 3 -10.48 2.12 -4.09
C ILE A 3 -10.74 3.04 -5.27
N THR A 4 -9.91 4.08 -5.42
CA THR A 4 -9.96 4.97 -6.56
C THR A 4 -8.78 4.69 -7.48
N ARG A 5 -9.00 4.82 -8.79
CA ARG A 5 -7.97 4.56 -9.80
C ARG A 5 -7.99 5.63 -10.86
N GLU A 6 -6.79 6.07 -11.25
CA GLU A 6 -6.62 7.02 -12.33
C GLU A 6 -5.26 6.78 -12.96
N THR A 7 -5.18 6.78 -14.27
CA THR A 7 -3.91 6.62 -14.97
C THR A 7 -3.53 7.94 -15.65
N LEU A 8 -2.36 8.47 -15.30
CA LEU A 8 -1.83 9.71 -15.85
C LEU A 8 -0.37 9.49 -16.23
N ASP A 9 -0.04 9.77 -17.50
CA ASP A 9 1.34 9.73 -18.01
C ASP A 9 2.06 8.41 -17.71
N GLY A 10 1.35 7.29 -17.87
CA GLY A 10 1.93 5.96 -17.64
C GLY A 10 2.03 5.56 -16.18
N THR A 11 1.52 6.39 -15.26
CA THR A 11 1.49 6.07 -13.82
C THR A 11 0.06 5.79 -13.41
N ALA A 12 -0.17 4.64 -12.79
CA ALA A 12 -1.45 4.32 -12.18
C ALA A 12 -1.49 4.92 -10.77
N HIS A 13 -2.43 5.82 -10.53
CA HIS A 13 -2.67 6.42 -9.22
C HIS A 13 -3.83 5.72 -8.56
N VAL A 14 -3.57 5.11 -7.41
CA VAL A 14 -4.56 4.33 -6.68
C VAL A 14 -4.66 4.89 -5.27
N GLY A 15 -5.88 5.15 -4.81
CA GLY A 15 -6.12 5.59 -3.44
C GLY A 15 -6.96 4.55 -2.70
N ILE A 16 -6.65 4.35 -1.42
CA ILE A 16 -7.44 3.50 -0.52
C ILE A 16 -8.14 4.39 0.49
N ASP A 17 -9.47 4.29 0.55
CA ASP A 17 -10.29 5.01 1.52
C ASP A 17 -10.95 3.98 2.43
N GLY A 18 -10.63 4.03 3.72
CA GLY A 18 -11.20 3.14 4.72
C GLY A 18 -10.16 2.27 5.39
N GLU A 19 -10.53 1.02 5.68
CA GLU A 19 -9.68 0.12 6.45
C GLU A 19 -8.66 -0.60 5.59
N LEU A 20 -7.47 -0.77 6.15
CA LEU A 20 -6.40 -1.61 5.61
C LEU A 20 -6.03 -2.60 6.72
N THR A 21 -6.88 -3.62 6.91
CA THR A 21 -6.85 -4.51 8.06
C THR A 21 -7.04 -5.96 7.62
N ILE A 22 -6.97 -6.88 8.59
CA ILE A 22 -7.21 -8.30 8.34
C ILE A 22 -8.58 -8.55 7.70
N TYR A 23 -9.54 -7.65 7.91
CA TYR A 23 -10.89 -7.80 7.34
C TYR A 23 -10.99 -7.38 5.88
N THR A 24 -10.04 -6.58 5.39
CA THR A 24 -10.09 -6.02 4.03
C THR A 24 -8.93 -6.43 3.14
N VAL A 25 -7.86 -7.01 3.71
CA VAL A 25 -6.63 -7.27 2.92
C VAL A 25 -6.85 -8.24 1.78
N ALA A 26 -7.71 -9.25 1.94
CA ALA A 26 -7.96 -10.21 0.86
C ALA A 26 -8.59 -9.53 -0.34
N GLU A 27 -9.58 -8.68 -0.09
CA GLU A 27 -10.25 -7.91 -1.15
C GLU A 27 -9.31 -6.92 -1.81
N LEU A 28 -8.51 -6.22 -0.98
CA LEU A 28 -7.52 -5.27 -1.50
C LEU A 28 -6.45 -5.97 -2.32
N ALA A 29 -5.96 -7.12 -1.84
CA ALA A 29 -4.96 -7.90 -2.58
C ALA A 29 -5.51 -8.35 -3.93
N ALA A 30 -6.75 -8.83 -3.97
CA ALA A 30 -7.38 -9.24 -5.22
C ALA A 30 -7.51 -8.09 -6.21
N ALA A 31 -7.73 -6.88 -5.72
CA ALA A 31 -7.87 -5.70 -6.57
C ALA A 31 -6.53 -5.12 -7.02
N LEU A 32 -5.51 -5.16 -6.14
CA LEU A 32 -4.27 -4.42 -6.36
C LEU A 32 -3.13 -5.26 -6.92
N LEU A 33 -2.98 -6.52 -6.49
CA LEU A 33 -1.86 -7.35 -6.94
C LEU A 33 -1.84 -7.57 -8.46
N PRO A 34 -2.98 -7.78 -9.14
CA PRO A 34 -2.95 -7.94 -10.59
C PRO A 34 -2.46 -6.71 -11.36
N GLN A 35 -2.48 -5.53 -10.75
CA GLN A 35 -2.01 -4.32 -11.40
C GLN A 35 -0.48 -4.21 -11.38
N ILE A 36 0.15 -4.88 -10.42
CA ILE A 36 1.60 -4.91 -10.34
C ILE A 36 2.11 -5.80 -11.47
N GLY A 37 3.05 -5.27 -12.26
CA GLY A 37 3.55 -5.96 -13.43
C GLY A 37 2.82 -5.63 -14.73
N THR A 38 1.62 -5.05 -14.66
CA THR A 38 0.88 -4.61 -15.85
C THR A 38 1.04 -3.12 -16.11
N THR A 39 1.62 -2.39 -15.17
CA THR A 39 1.85 -0.96 -15.29
C THR A 39 3.30 -0.66 -14.91
N PRO A 40 3.99 0.26 -15.60
CA PRO A 40 5.38 0.58 -15.26
C PRO A 40 5.51 1.28 -13.92
N ARG A 41 4.50 2.06 -13.52
CA ARG A 41 4.53 2.81 -12.27
C ARG A 41 3.18 2.75 -11.58
N LEU A 42 3.22 2.48 -10.28
CA LEU A 42 2.02 2.45 -9.44
C LEU A 42 2.24 3.36 -8.24
N HIS A 43 1.40 4.37 -8.10
CA HIS A 43 1.45 5.31 -6.98
C HIS A 43 0.26 5.02 -6.07
N LEU A 44 0.54 4.61 -4.84
CA LEU A 44 -0.50 4.24 -3.89
C LEU A 44 -0.62 5.30 -2.80
N ASP A 45 -1.80 5.91 -2.70
CA ASP A 45 -2.10 6.95 -1.73
C ASP A 45 -2.85 6.36 -0.54
N LEU A 46 -2.28 6.47 0.64
CA LEU A 46 -2.81 5.93 1.88
C LEU A 46 -3.32 7.03 2.82
N SER A 47 -3.47 8.26 2.32
CA SER A 47 -3.87 9.39 3.17
C SER A 47 -5.29 9.26 3.73
N GLN A 48 -6.15 8.47 3.10
CA GLN A 48 -7.53 8.27 3.53
C GLN A 48 -7.74 6.94 4.28
N VAL A 49 -6.68 6.23 4.62
CA VAL A 49 -6.78 5.02 5.42
C VAL A 49 -7.14 5.40 6.85
N THR A 50 -8.28 4.86 7.35
CA THR A 50 -8.81 5.20 8.67
C THR A 50 -8.34 4.24 9.75
N GLU A 51 -8.06 2.99 9.38
CA GLU A 51 -7.56 1.97 10.31
C GLU A 51 -6.54 1.10 9.59
N MET A 52 -5.51 0.68 10.33
CA MET A 52 -4.49 -0.22 9.80
C MET A 52 -3.99 -1.13 10.90
N ASP A 53 -3.71 -2.39 10.54
CA ASP A 53 -3.11 -3.36 11.45
C ASP A 53 -1.91 -4.04 10.78
N GLY A 54 -1.35 -5.06 11.45
CA GLY A 54 -0.20 -5.78 10.92
C GLY A 54 -0.48 -6.48 9.59
N ALA A 55 -1.72 -6.93 9.36
CA ALA A 55 -2.09 -7.55 8.10
C ALA A 55 -2.02 -6.55 6.94
N GLY A 56 -2.46 -5.31 7.19
CA GLY A 56 -2.35 -4.24 6.20
C GLY A 56 -0.89 -3.92 5.88
N LEU A 57 -0.05 -3.88 6.90
CA LEU A 57 1.38 -3.65 6.69
C LEU A 57 2.02 -4.78 5.87
N GLN A 58 1.65 -6.02 6.14
CA GLN A 58 2.14 -7.16 5.37
C GLN A 58 1.72 -7.10 3.91
N LEU A 59 0.50 -6.64 3.63
CA LEU A 59 0.06 -6.46 2.25
C LEU A 59 0.92 -5.42 1.54
N LEU A 60 1.22 -4.30 2.17
CA LEU A 60 2.08 -3.27 1.57
C LEU A 60 3.48 -3.81 1.29
N ALA A 61 4.04 -4.59 2.22
CA ALA A 61 5.35 -5.21 2.03
C ALA A 61 5.33 -6.22 0.88
N LEU A 62 4.26 -7.01 0.77
CA LEU A 62 4.09 -7.95 -0.34
C LEU A 62 4.02 -7.21 -1.67
N MET A 63 3.27 -6.12 -1.74
CA MET A 63 3.16 -5.32 -2.96
C MET A 63 4.52 -4.77 -3.38
N GLN A 64 5.33 -4.30 -2.43
CA GLN A 64 6.67 -3.80 -2.76
C GLN A 64 7.58 -4.90 -3.29
N ARG A 65 7.50 -6.09 -2.70
CA ARG A 65 8.29 -7.22 -3.16
C ARG A 65 7.87 -7.66 -4.57
N GLU A 66 6.57 -7.76 -4.82
CA GLU A 66 6.08 -8.13 -6.14
C GLU A 66 6.41 -7.08 -7.19
N ALA A 67 6.36 -5.81 -6.84
CA ALA A 67 6.75 -4.72 -7.73
C ALA A 67 8.23 -4.87 -8.13
N GLY A 68 9.09 -5.17 -7.17
CA GLY A 68 10.51 -5.41 -7.44
C GLY A 68 10.73 -6.60 -8.36
N ASN A 69 9.94 -7.67 -8.20
CA ASN A 69 10.06 -8.88 -9.01
C ASN A 69 9.57 -8.68 -10.45
N THR A 70 8.65 -7.74 -10.67
CA THR A 70 8.01 -7.55 -11.98
C THR A 70 8.47 -6.29 -12.71
N GLY A 71 9.35 -5.50 -12.09
CA GLY A 71 9.85 -4.28 -12.70
C GLY A 71 8.90 -3.09 -12.60
N THR A 72 7.85 -3.16 -11.79
CA THR A 72 6.97 -2.04 -11.53
C THR A 72 7.60 -1.14 -10.46
N VAL A 73 7.60 0.16 -10.68
CA VAL A 73 8.03 1.12 -9.66
C VAL A 73 6.82 1.46 -8.80
N LEU A 74 6.84 0.98 -7.55
CA LEU A 74 5.78 1.24 -6.58
C LEU A 74 6.18 2.38 -5.65
N SER A 75 5.34 3.41 -5.58
CA SER A 75 5.51 4.53 -4.65
C SER A 75 4.36 4.52 -3.65
N LEU A 76 4.69 4.56 -2.36
CA LEU A 76 3.71 4.69 -1.30
C LEU A 76 3.76 6.12 -0.77
N ALA A 77 2.61 6.77 -0.67
CA ALA A 77 2.54 8.15 -0.23
C ALA A 77 1.29 8.40 0.60
N GLY A 78 1.25 9.53 1.30
CA GLY A 78 0.08 9.94 2.04
C GLY A 78 -0.14 9.14 3.31
N GLN A 79 0.75 9.27 4.30
CA GLN A 79 0.55 8.57 5.57
C GLN A 79 -0.59 9.24 6.35
N SER A 80 -1.71 8.51 6.51
CA SER A 80 -2.74 8.90 7.46
C SER A 80 -2.21 8.69 8.89
N GLN A 81 -2.93 9.22 9.89
CA GLN A 81 -2.58 9.00 11.28
C GLN A 81 -2.54 7.50 11.62
N ALA A 82 -3.52 6.73 11.13
CA ALA A 82 -3.58 5.30 11.35
C ALA A 82 -2.36 4.58 10.77
N VAL A 83 -1.94 4.93 9.57
CA VAL A 83 -0.76 4.35 8.92
C VAL A 83 0.50 4.71 9.70
N ALA A 84 0.66 5.97 10.07
CA ALA A 84 1.82 6.43 10.81
C ALA A 84 1.95 5.73 12.17
N GLN A 85 0.85 5.58 12.89
CA GLN A 85 0.83 4.89 14.18
C GLN A 85 1.23 3.42 14.05
N THR A 86 0.70 2.73 13.04
CA THR A 86 1.02 1.32 12.81
C THR A 86 2.50 1.13 12.49
N LEU A 87 3.05 2.02 11.66
CA LEU A 87 4.48 1.97 11.33
C LEU A 87 5.35 2.19 12.56
N GLN A 88 4.96 3.12 13.44
CA GLN A 88 5.71 3.37 14.67
C GLN A 88 5.71 2.15 15.58
N LEU A 89 4.56 1.49 15.76
CA LEU A 89 4.45 0.29 16.58
C LEU A 89 5.32 -0.83 16.04
N CYS A 90 5.32 -1.04 14.73
CA CYS A 90 6.13 -2.07 14.11
C CYS A 90 7.62 -1.83 14.28
N ARG A 91 8.06 -0.57 14.18
CA ARG A 91 9.46 -0.22 14.41
C ARG A 91 9.89 -0.47 15.84
N ARG A 92 9.02 -0.15 16.80
CA ARG A 92 9.31 -0.38 18.23
C ARG A 92 9.49 -1.85 18.55
N ASP A 93 8.74 -2.71 17.89
CA ASP A 93 8.81 -4.16 18.07
C ASP A 93 9.91 -4.82 17.24
N GLY A 94 10.72 -4.03 16.53
CA GLY A 94 11.77 -4.56 15.67
C GLY A 94 11.27 -5.27 14.44
N PHE A 95 10.08 -4.94 13.99
CA PHE A 95 9.45 -5.59 12.85
C PHE A 95 10.08 -5.11 11.54
N GLU A 96 10.64 -6.04 10.77
CA GLU A 96 11.30 -5.76 9.49
C GLU A 96 10.79 -6.72 8.41
N PRO A 97 10.73 -6.32 7.12
CA PRO A 97 11.00 -4.99 6.60
C PRO A 97 9.81 -4.06 6.74
N VAL A 98 10.08 -2.77 6.85
CA VAL A 98 9.05 -1.73 6.89
C VAL A 98 8.96 -1.10 5.51
N PRO A 99 7.73 -0.95 4.95
CA PRO A 99 7.58 -0.28 3.64
C PRO A 99 8.13 1.14 3.65
N HIS A 100 8.68 1.56 2.52
CA HIS A 100 9.21 2.91 2.35
C HIS A 100 8.14 3.82 1.76
N PHE A 101 7.99 5.00 2.35
CA PHE A 101 7.08 6.02 1.86
C PHE A 101 7.85 7.16 1.21
N VAL A 102 7.27 7.70 0.14
CA VAL A 102 7.78 8.91 -0.49
C VAL A 102 7.35 10.11 0.37
N GLN A 103 8.31 10.93 0.74
CA GLN A 103 8.06 12.10 1.56
C GLN A 103 7.53 13.25 0.71
#